data_25f9a1c4777a8bf51ac8ab447bbba591
#
_entry.id   25f9a1c4777a8bf51ac8ab447bbba591
#
_cell.length_a   1.000
_cell.length_b   1.000
_cell.length_c   1.000
_cell.angle_alpha   90.00
_cell.angle_beta   90.00
_cell.angle_gamma   90.00
#
_symmetry.space_group_name_H-M   'P 1'
#
loop_
_entity.id
_entity.type
_entity.pdbx_description
1 polymer ?
#
loop_
_entity_poly.entity_id
_entity_poly.type
_entity_poly.pdbx_seq_one_letter_code
_entity_poly.pdbx_strand_id
1 'polypeptide(L)'
;MSRERRIGAQYNAARGGGLTDRVSTHMRRKMYARFMAAGVADDDRILDVGVTSDRAQLASNYLEAWHPRKDLITACGIDDASFLEDVYPGMTFVRGDGKDLPFPDASFDWVHSSAVLEHVGSAQEQARFVAELHRVSRKGVFLTTPNRWFPVEFHTVLPVVHWLPKPWFRALLRRLGHRELSREENLNLLGRRELDDACAQARLPEWRIDSVALLGWPSNLLLVARRPQATLMAAPRGDAAHAG
;
A
#
# COMPACT_ATOMS: atom_id res chain seq x y z
N MET A 1 -27.25 -15.38 -1.53
CA MET A 1 -26.11 -15.98 -2.25
C MET A 1 -24.97 -14.96 -2.18
N SER A 2 -24.02 -15.14 -1.26
CA SER A 2 -22.85 -14.29 -1.09
C SER A 2 -21.96 -14.43 -2.31
N ARG A 3 -21.69 -13.32 -2.99
CA ARG A 3 -20.64 -13.26 -4.02
C ARG A 3 -19.30 -13.48 -3.31
N GLU A 4 -18.79 -14.69 -3.35
CA GLU A 4 -17.37 -14.92 -3.08
C GLU A 4 -16.59 -14.01 -4.04
N ARG A 5 -16.01 -12.94 -3.50
CA ARG A 5 -15.02 -12.15 -4.21
C ARG A 5 -13.89 -13.12 -4.54
N ARG A 6 -13.63 -13.37 -5.82
CA ARG A 6 -12.49 -14.21 -6.23
C ARG A 6 -11.23 -13.56 -5.70
N ILE A 7 -10.68 -14.12 -4.65
CA ILE A 7 -9.37 -13.79 -4.10
C ILE A 7 -8.38 -13.85 -5.27
N GLY A 8 -7.63 -12.76 -5.52
CA GLY A 8 -6.58 -12.71 -6.54
C GLY A 8 -6.91 -12.05 -7.87
N ALA A 9 -8.14 -11.54 -8.11
CA ALA A 9 -8.44 -10.83 -9.37
C ALA A 9 -7.62 -9.53 -9.55
N GLN A 10 -7.21 -8.93 -8.46
CA GLN A 10 -6.36 -7.74 -8.42
C GLN A 10 -4.85 -8.04 -8.50
N TYR A 11 -4.44 -9.29 -8.37
CA TYR A 11 -3.05 -9.76 -8.36
C TYR A 11 -2.66 -10.48 -9.65
N ASN A 12 -3.23 -10.15 -10.80
CA ASN A 12 -2.80 -10.67 -12.10
C ASN A 12 -1.42 -10.10 -12.53
N ALA A 13 -0.50 -9.99 -11.56
CA ALA A 13 0.91 -9.84 -11.90
C ALA A 13 1.38 -11.10 -12.63
N ALA A 14 2.22 -10.93 -13.63
CA ALA A 14 2.86 -12.03 -14.36
C ALA A 14 3.27 -13.13 -13.37
N ARG A 15 2.82 -14.34 -13.60
CA ARG A 15 3.19 -15.51 -12.78
C ARG A 15 4.69 -15.53 -12.65
N GLY A 16 5.17 -15.43 -11.41
CA GLY A 16 6.56 -15.27 -11.07
C GLY A 16 7.44 -16.37 -11.67
N GLY A 17 8.63 -15.98 -12.01
CA GLY A 17 9.70 -16.84 -12.47
C GLY A 17 10.88 -16.02 -12.98
N GLY A 18 12.01 -16.15 -12.35
CA GLY A 18 13.27 -15.65 -12.88
C GLY A 18 13.48 -14.14 -12.83
N LEU A 19 13.54 -13.47 -13.97
CA LEU A 19 13.94 -12.06 -14.07
C LEU A 19 12.93 -11.10 -13.46
N THR A 20 11.63 -11.35 -13.64
CA THR A 20 10.55 -10.50 -13.12
C THR A 20 10.58 -10.44 -11.59
N ASP A 21 10.78 -11.58 -10.92
CA ASP A 21 10.86 -11.65 -9.46
C ASP A 21 12.10 -10.94 -8.93
N ARG A 22 13.22 -11.06 -9.64
CA ARG A 22 14.47 -10.37 -9.28
C ARG A 22 14.30 -8.85 -9.36
N VAL A 23 13.69 -8.36 -10.44
CA VAL A 23 13.39 -6.93 -10.63
C VAL A 23 12.42 -6.44 -9.56
N SER A 24 11.33 -7.16 -9.33
CA SER A 24 10.34 -6.82 -8.30
C SER A 24 10.97 -6.76 -6.91
N THR A 25 11.75 -7.78 -6.53
CA THR A 25 12.48 -7.82 -5.25
C THR A 25 13.47 -6.66 -5.14
N HIS A 26 14.19 -6.34 -6.20
CA HIS A 26 15.12 -5.20 -6.22
C HIS A 26 14.39 -3.87 -5.98
N MET A 27 13.23 -3.67 -6.61
CA MET A 27 12.43 -2.46 -6.41
C MET A 27 11.86 -2.39 -4.98
N ARG A 28 11.36 -3.51 -4.44
CA ARG A 28 10.89 -3.59 -3.04
C ARG A 28 12.00 -3.27 -2.04
N ARG A 29 13.25 -3.74 -2.28
CA ARG A 29 14.40 -3.37 -1.44
C ARG A 29 14.68 -1.88 -1.45
N LYS A 30 14.57 -1.23 -2.62
CA LYS A 30 14.68 0.24 -2.70
C LYS A 30 13.58 0.93 -1.91
N MET A 31 12.31 0.47 -2.04
CA MET A 31 11.18 1.04 -1.31
C MET A 31 11.35 0.85 0.21
N TYR A 32 11.74 -0.34 0.65
CA TYR A 32 12.03 -0.61 2.06
C TYR A 32 13.15 0.27 2.62
N ALA A 33 14.25 0.42 1.90
CA ALA A 33 15.34 1.31 2.30
C ALA A 33 14.88 2.78 2.41
N ARG A 34 13.98 3.23 1.52
CA ARG A 34 13.37 4.56 1.59
C ARG A 34 12.43 4.72 2.78
N PHE A 35 11.68 3.66 3.13
CA PHE A 35 10.87 3.64 4.34
C PHE A 35 11.72 3.80 5.59
N MET A 36 12.75 2.99 5.78
CA MET A 36 13.66 3.10 6.92
C MET A 36 14.33 4.47 6.98
N ALA A 37 14.74 5.03 5.83
CA ALA A 37 15.32 6.36 5.73
C ALA A 37 14.32 7.51 5.98
N ALA A 38 13.02 7.22 6.05
CA ALA A 38 12.02 8.22 6.41
C ALA A 38 12.04 8.58 7.90
N GLY A 39 12.88 7.94 8.71
CA GLY A 39 13.04 8.21 10.14
C GLY A 39 12.31 7.22 11.04
N VAL A 40 12.15 6.00 10.56
CA VAL A 40 11.65 4.87 11.36
C VAL A 40 12.72 4.47 12.37
N ALA A 41 12.37 4.43 13.64
CA ALA A 41 13.23 3.98 14.73
C ALA A 41 13.03 2.49 15.01
N ASP A 42 14.02 1.85 15.67
CA ASP A 42 14.01 0.40 15.92
C ASP A 42 12.90 -0.04 16.89
N ASP A 43 12.34 0.87 17.67
CA ASP A 43 11.26 0.65 18.62
C ASP A 43 9.89 1.20 18.16
N ASP A 44 9.79 1.63 16.90
CA ASP A 44 8.55 2.15 16.35
C ASP A 44 7.54 1.02 16.07
N ARG A 45 6.31 1.23 16.52
CA ARG A 45 5.18 0.38 16.17
C ARG A 45 4.71 0.72 14.76
N ILE A 46 4.65 -0.29 13.90
CA ILE A 46 4.32 -0.14 12.48
C ILE A 46 3.01 -0.86 12.17
N LEU A 47 2.09 -0.15 11.51
CA LEU A 47 0.94 -0.77 10.87
C LEU A 47 1.23 -0.94 9.37
N ASP A 48 1.14 -2.17 8.85
CA ASP A 48 1.17 -2.41 7.40
C ASP A 48 -0.24 -2.65 6.87
N VAL A 49 -0.72 -1.76 6.00
CA VAL A 49 -2.09 -1.80 5.48
C VAL A 49 -2.12 -2.31 4.05
N GLY A 50 -2.85 -3.40 3.84
CA GLY A 50 -3.06 -4.04 2.55
C GLY A 50 -2.12 -5.21 2.29
N VAL A 51 -1.78 -5.95 3.34
CA VAL A 51 -1.03 -7.22 3.19
C VAL A 51 -1.80 -8.20 2.31
N THR A 52 -1.06 -8.99 1.53
CA THR A 52 -1.69 -10.00 0.68
C THR A 52 -2.02 -11.28 1.44
N SER A 53 -3.23 -11.79 1.21
CA SER A 53 -3.66 -13.11 1.66
C SER A 53 -3.25 -14.25 0.70
N ASP A 54 -2.59 -13.92 -0.42
CA ASP A 54 -2.15 -14.91 -1.40
C ASP A 54 -0.82 -15.55 -0.98
N ARG A 55 -0.88 -16.82 -0.55
CA ARG A 55 0.29 -17.61 -0.16
C ARG A 55 1.33 -17.79 -1.28
N ALA A 56 0.91 -17.68 -2.55
CA ALA A 56 1.82 -17.76 -3.68
C ALA A 56 2.62 -16.44 -3.89
N GLN A 57 2.20 -15.36 -3.23
CA GLN A 57 2.80 -14.02 -3.38
C GLN A 57 3.36 -13.45 -2.08
N LEU A 58 3.85 -14.30 -1.18
CA LEU A 58 4.45 -13.88 0.10
C LEU A 58 5.52 -12.80 -0.03
N ALA A 59 6.25 -12.79 -1.16
CA ALA A 59 7.23 -11.75 -1.44
C ALA A 59 6.63 -10.33 -1.53
N SER A 60 5.30 -10.18 -1.63
CA SER A 60 4.63 -8.88 -1.58
C SER A 60 4.60 -8.31 -0.17
N ASN A 61 4.58 -9.15 0.85
CA ASN A 61 4.64 -8.77 2.27
C ASN A 61 6.11 -8.56 2.69
N TYR A 62 6.80 -7.66 2.00
CA TYR A 62 8.25 -7.48 2.20
C TYR A 62 8.61 -6.77 3.51
N LEU A 63 7.70 -5.98 4.08
CA LEU A 63 7.92 -5.36 5.38
C LEU A 63 8.01 -6.44 6.46
N GLU A 64 7.05 -7.35 6.50
CA GLU A 64 7.01 -8.49 7.42
C GLU A 64 8.22 -9.40 7.22
N ALA A 65 8.63 -9.61 5.97
CA ALA A 65 9.79 -10.46 5.68
C ALA A 65 11.11 -9.85 6.15
N TRP A 66 11.31 -8.53 6.00
CA TRP A 66 12.64 -7.91 6.16
C TRP A 66 12.81 -7.08 7.43
N HIS A 67 11.73 -6.54 8.01
CA HIS A 67 11.86 -5.78 9.25
C HIS A 67 12.30 -6.69 10.40
N PRO A 68 13.33 -6.32 11.20
CA PRO A 68 13.90 -7.22 12.22
C PRO A 68 12.95 -7.45 13.40
N ARG A 69 12.15 -6.43 13.77
CA ARG A 69 11.25 -6.44 14.92
C ARG A 69 9.82 -6.77 14.46
N LYS A 70 9.55 -8.08 14.30
CA LYS A 70 8.21 -8.57 13.92
C LYS A 70 7.16 -8.24 14.99
N ASP A 71 7.56 -8.27 16.24
CA ASP A 71 6.76 -7.96 17.42
C ASP A 71 6.22 -6.50 17.45
N LEU A 72 6.76 -5.61 16.63
CA LEU A 72 6.30 -4.23 16.46
C LEU A 72 5.42 -4.03 15.22
N ILE A 73 5.18 -5.08 14.42
CA ILE A 73 4.37 -5.01 13.23
C ILE A 73 2.95 -5.50 13.52
N THR A 74 1.97 -4.67 13.18
CA THR A 74 0.59 -5.08 12.98
C THR A 74 0.29 -5.03 11.50
N ALA A 75 -0.13 -6.15 10.91
CA ALA A 75 -0.58 -6.22 9.53
C ALA A 75 -2.10 -6.10 9.47
N CYS A 76 -2.62 -5.36 8.48
CA CYS A 76 -4.05 -5.18 8.27
C CYS A 76 -4.42 -5.46 6.82
N GLY A 77 -5.48 -6.22 6.60
CA GLY A 77 -5.97 -6.56 5.27
C GLY A 77 -7.47 -6.82 5.25
N ILE A 78 -8.08 -6.62 4.07
CA ILE A 78 -9.53 -6.85 3.89
C ILE A 78 -9.88 -8.33 3.86
N ASP A 79 -8.96 -9.15 3.34
CA ASP A 79 -9.07 -10.61 3.33
C ASP A 79 -8.28 -11.20 4.50
N ASP A 80 -8.67 -12.40 4.92
CA ASP A 80 -7.99 -13.09 6.00
C ASP A 80 -6.57 -13.51 5.59
N ALA A 81 -5.60 -12.93 6.27
CA ALA A 81 -4.18 -13.23 6.14
C ALA A 81 -3.55 -13.62 7.49
N SER A 82 -4.34 -14.13 8.44
CA SER A 82 -3.90 -14.56 9.77
C SER A 82 -2.74 -15.55 9.75
N PHE A 83 -2.63 -16.36 8.69
CA PHE A 83 -1.51 -17.28 8.49
C PHE A 83 -0.13 -16.60 8.44
N LEU A 84 -0.09 -15.26 8.23
CA LEU A 84 1.17 -14.52 8.26
C LEU A 84 1.80 -14.50 9.66
N GLU A 85 1.02 -14.68 10.73
CA GLU A 85 1.52 -14.81 12.11
C GLU A 85 2.37 -16.07 12.27
N ASP A 86 2.01 -17.15 11.57
CA ASP A 86 2.81 -18.39 11.52
C ASP A 86 4.07 -18.22 10.68
N VAL A 87 3.97 -17.47 9.56
CA VAL A 87 5.09 -17.24 8.62
C VAL A 87 6.11 -16.25 9.19
N TYR A 88 5.65 -15.25 9.94
CA TYR A 88 6.45 -14.18 10.53
C TYR A 88 6.18 -14.07 12.04
N PRO A 89 6.68 -15.02 12.87
CA PRO A 89 6.36 -15.06 14.27
C PRO A 89 6.67 -13.77 15.02
N GLY A 90 5.73 -13.36 15.84
CA GLY A 90 5.78 -12.14 16.64
C GLY A 90 4.91 -11.00 16.09
N MET A 91 4.62 -10.93 14.79
CA MET A 91 3.68 -9.98 14.25
C MET A 91 2.21 -10.32 14.62
N THR A 92 1.33 -9.34 14.52
CA THR A 92 -0.11 -9.53 14.72
C THR A 92 -0.86 -9.18 13.42
N PHE A 93 -1.88 -9.98 13.08
CA PHE A 93 -2.79 -9.67 11.98
C PHE A 93 -4.15 -9.20 12.48
N VAL A 94 -4.67 -8.13 11.88
CA VAL A 94 -6.01 -7.62 12.14
C VAL A 94 -6.76 -7.47 10.81
N ARG A 95 -7.94 -8.08 10.70
CA ARG A 95 -8.78 -7.90 9.51
C ARG A 95 -9.46 -6.53 9.54
N GLY A 96 -9.31 -5.74 8.46
CA GLY A 96 -9.91 -4.41 8.37
C GLY A 96 -9.91 -3.84 6.95
N ASP A 97 -10.79 -2.87 6.72
CA ASP A 97 -10.78 -2.06 5.49
C ASP A 97 -9.86 -0.85 5.72
N GLY A 98 -8.87 -0.66 4.86
CA GLY A 98 -7.94 0.47 4.95
C GLY A 98 -8.61 1.85 4.81
N LYS A 99 -9.88 1.92 4.41
CA LYS A 99 -10.69 3.14 4.36
C LYS A 99 -11.49 3.40 5.64
N ASP A 100 -11.45 2.47 6.59
CA ASP A 100 -12.13 2.53 7.89
C ASP A 100 -11.40 1.59 8.86
N LEU A 101 -10.21 2.02 9.27
CA LEU A 101 -9.30 1.21 10.07
C LEU A 101 -9.81 1.03 11.50
N PRO A 102 -9.86 -0.21 12.04
CA PRO A 102 -10.37 -0.50 13.36
C PRO A 102 -9.39 -0.15 14.49
N PHE A 103 -8.69 0.97 14.34
CA PHE A 103 -7.69 1.43 15.29
C PHE A 103 -7.97 2.86 15.74
N PRO A 104 -7.67 3.22 17.00
CA PRO A 104 -7.73 4.60 17.47
C PRO A 104 -6.78 5.53 16.71
N ASP A 105 -7.03 6.84 16.80
CA ASP A 105 -6.14 7.87 16.29
C ASP A 105 -4.74 7.72 16.90
N ALA A 106 -3.70 7.94 16.08
CA ALA A 106 -2.31 7.96 16.51
C ALA A 106 -1.87 6.71 17.30
N SER A 107 -2.40 5.52 16.95
CA SER A 107 -2.10 4.24 17.62
C SER A 107 -0.81 3.57 17.17
N PHE A 108 -0.26 3.97 16.02
CA PHE A 108 1.00 3.47 15.48
C PHE A 108 1.99 4.61 15.23
N ASP A 109 3.27 4.35 15.40
CA ASP A 109 4.29 5.36 15.09
C ASP A 109 4.36 5.62 13.60
N TRP A 110 4.42 4.57 12.79
CA TRP A 110 4.39 4.64 11.34
C TRP A 110 3.29 3.78 10.76
N VAL A 111 2.72 4.24 9.67
CA VAL A 111 1.82 3.45 8.84
C VAL A 111 2.47 3.25 7.48
N HIS A 112 2.62 2.00 7.09
CA HIS A 112 3.14 1.58 5.80
C HIS A 112 1.98 1.05 4.94
N SER A 113 2.03 1.26 3.63
CA SER A 113 1.13 0.62 2.67
C SER A 113 1.82 0.53 1.31
N SER A 114 1.79 -0.62 0.67
CA SER A 114 2.50 -0.84 -0.58
C SER A 114 1.62 -1.46 -1.65
N ALA A 115 1.45 -0.74 -2.78
CA ALA A 115 0.67 -1.19 -3.94
C ALA A 115 -0.80 -1.55 -3.59
N VAL A 116 -1.45 -0.68 -2.82
CA VAL A 116 -2.85 -0.83 -2.39
C VAL A 116 -3.72 0.32 -2.91
N LEU A 117 -3.19 1.54 -2.92
CA LEU A 117 -3.95 2.76 -3.23
C LEU A 117 -4.66 2.69 -4.60
N GLU A 118 -4.04 2.07 -5.59
CA GLU A 118 -4.61 1.86 -6.91
C GLU A 118 -5.82 0.92 -6.93
N HIS A 119 -6.05 0.16 -5.84
CA HIS A 119 -7.12 -0.84 -5.70
C HIS A 119 -8.26 -0.41 -4.78
N VAL A 120 -8.21 0.79 -4.21
CA VAL A 120 -9.24 1.24 -3.25
C VAL A 120 -10.43 1.94 -3.89
N GLY A 121 -10.41 2.17 -5.21
CA GLY A 121 -11.55 2.69 -5.96
C GLY A 121 -11.35 4.09 -6.54
N SER A 122 -12.37 4.95 -6.39
CA SER A 122 -12.39 6.32 -6.94
C SER A 122 -11.34 7.23 -6.30
N ALA A 123 -11.09 8.40 -6.90
CA ALA A 123 -10.20 9.41 -6.31
C ALA A 123 -10.63 9.82 -4.90
N GLN A 124 -11.94 9.87 -4.64
CA GLN A 124 -12.46 10.16 -3.31
C GLN A 124 -12.16 9.04 -2.31
N GLU A 125 -12.29 7.78 -2.72
CA GLU A 125 -11.93 6.62 -1.89
C GLU A 125 -10.43 6.56 -1.64
N GLN A 126 -9.62 6.93 -2.64
CA GLN A 126 -8.16 7.04 -2.49
C GLN A 126 -7.78 8.12 -1.47
N ALA A 127 -8.43 9.28 -1.50
CA ALA A 127 -8.21 10.33 -0.50
C ALA A 127 -8.66 9.89 0.90
N ARG A 128 -9.79 9.19 1.01
CA ARG A 128 -10.27 8.62 2.28
C ARG A 128 -9.27 7.61 2.85
N PHE A 129 -8.74 6.72 2.01
CA PHE A 129 -7.71 5.77 2.41
C PHE A 129 -6.48 6.49 2.96
N VAL A 130 -5.95 7.49 2.25
CA VAL A 130 -4.80 8.28 2.70
C VAL A 130 -5.08 8.99 4.03
N ALA A 131 -6.30 9.53 4.21
CA ALA A 131 -6.73 10.16 5.46
C ALA A 131 -6.74 9.18 6.64
N GLU A 132 -7.24 7.95 6.43
CA GLU A 132 -7.27 6.90 7.45
C GLU A 132 -5.86 6.45 7.86
N LEU A 133 -4.96 6.24 6.88
CA LEU A 133 -3.56 5.93 7.20
C LEU A 133 -2.94 7.04 8.07
N HIS A 134 -3.21 8.29 7.72
CA HIS A 134 -2.70 9.42 8.49
C HIS A 134 -3.36 9.53 9.87
N ARG A 135 -4.68 9.26 9.99
CA ARG A 135 -5.41 9.32 11.26
C ARG A 135 -4.79 8.41 12.31
N VAL A 136 -4.50 7.15 11.94
CA VAL A 136 -3.95 6.16 12.86
C VAL A 136 -2.43 6.27 13.07
N SER A 137 -1.72 7.09 12.25
CA SER A 137 -0.29 7.32 12.41
C SER A 137 0.00 8.38 13.45
N ARG A 138 1.10 8.23 14.20
CA ARG A 138 1.61 9.21 15.18
C ARG A 138 2.76 10.06 14.62
N LYS A 139 3.71 9.44 13.91
CA LYS A 139 4.88 10.09 13.31
C LYS A 139 4.70 10.33 11.82
N GLY A 140 4.14 9.36 11.11
CA GLY A 140 3.94 9.53 9.67
C GLY A 140 3.42 8.31 8.94
N VAL A 141 3.19 8.52 7.64
CA VAL A 141 2.76 7.53 6.67
C VAL A 141 3.82 7.38 5.60
N PHE A 142 4.09 6.13 5.22
CA PHE A 142 4.86 5.79 4.03
C PHE A 142 3.99 4.92 3.12
N LEU A 143 3.66 5.43 1.95
CA LEU A 143 2.82 4.72 0.98
C LEU A 143 3.53 4.63 -0.36
N THR A 144 3.42 3.47 -1.02
CA THR A 144 3.92 3.29 -2.38
C THR A 144 2.80 2.87 -3.31
N THR A 145 2.81 3.38 -4.55
CA THR A 145 1.89 2.98 -5.62
C THR A 145 2.61 2.95 -6.97
N PRO A 146 2.25 2.05 -7.90
CA PRO A 146 2.77 2.08 -9.25
C PRO A 146 2.56 3.44 -9.92
N ASN A 147 3.60 3.95 -10.59
CA ASN A 147 3.46 5.17 -11.35
C ASN A 147 2.73 4.90 -12.67
N ARG A 148 1.57 5.52 -12.86
CA ARG A 148 0.81 5.43 -14.10
C ARG A 148 1.63 5.72 -15.36
N TRP A 149 2.66 6.55 -15.26
CA TRP A 149 3.50 6.95 -16.39
C TRP A 149 4.72 6.05 -16.61
N PHE A 150 4.84 4.95 -15.86
CA PHE A 150 5.84 3.93 -16.16
C PHE A 150 5.45 3.16 -17.44
N PRO A 151 6.38 2.84 -18.37
CA PRO A 151 6.02 2.30 -19.68
C PRO A 151 5.26 0.98 -19.68
N VAL A 152 5.37 0.17 -18.63
CA VAL A 152 4.70 -1.14 -18.52
C VAL A 152 3.71 -1.10 -17.36
N GLU A 153 2.46 -1.44 -17.61
CA GLU A 153 1.45 -1.57 -16.58
C GLU A 153 1.65 -2.90 -15.84
N PHE A 154 1.80 -2.84 -14.50
CA PHE A 154 2.25 -4.00 -13.70
C PHE A 154 1.22 -5.13 -13.57
N HIS A 155 -0.08 -4.85 -13.68
CA HIS A 155 -1.14 -5.84 -13.50
C HIS A 155 -1.46 -6.60 -14.79
N THR A 156 -1.37 -5.94 -15.95
CA THR A 156 -1.67 -6.53 -17.25
C THR A 156 -0.43 -6.82 -18.08
N VAL A 157 0.73 -6.26 -17.66
CA VAL A 157 2.01 -6.30 -18.37
C VAL A 157 1.93 -5.69 -19.79
N LEU A 158 0.89 -4.88 -20.04
CA LEU A 158 0.69 -4.21 -21.33
C LEU A 158 1.55 -2.94 -21.39
N PRO A 159 2.30 -2.73 -22.48
CA PRO A 159 3.10 -1.52 -22.63
C PRO A 159 2.20 -0.33 -23.00
N VAL A 160 2.43 0.81 -22.38
CA VAL A 160 1.91 2.17 -22.66
C VAL A 160 0.38 2.33 -22.80
N VAL A 161 -0.40 1.27 -22.83
CA VAL A 161 -1.86 1.34 -23.04
C VAL A 161 -2.60 2.07 -21.91
N HIS A 162 -2.08 2.05 -20.70
CA HIS A 162 -2.60 2.74 -19.53
C HIS A 162 -2.33 4.27 -19.55
N TRP A 163 -1.56 4.77 -20.53
CA TRP A 163 -1.41 6.20 -20.78
C TRP A 163 -2.64 6.81 -21.49
N LEU A 164 -3.47 5.98 -22.12
CA LEU A 164 -4.75 6.42 -22.67
C LEU A 164 -5.61 7.07 -21.57
N PRO A 165 -6.53 7.98 -21.94
CA PRO A 165 -7.55 8.45 -20.99
C PRO A 165 -8.22 7.28 -20.27
N LYS A 166 -8.45 7.40 -18.96
CA LYS A 166 -8.97 6.29 -18.12
C LYS A 166 -10.18 5.57 -18.72
N PRO A 167 -11.20 6.25 -19.31
CA PRO A 167 -12.34 5.56 -19.94
C PRO A 167 -11.93 4.67 -21.12
N TRP A 168 -10.97 5.10 -21.94
CA TRP A 168 -10.49 4.37 -23.11
C TRP A 168 -9.63 3.18 -22.69
N PHE A 169 -8.76 3.37 -21.71
CA PHE A 169 -8.00 2.27 -21.12
C PHE A 169 -8.91 1.18 -20.56
N ARG A 170 -9.94 1.55 -19.79
CA ARG A 170 -10.95 0.62 -19.26
C ARG A 170 -11.72 -0.09 -20.38
N ALA A 171 -12.09 0.63 -21.46
CA ALA A 171 -12.75 0.03 -22.63
C ALA A 171 -11.85 -1.00 -23.33
N LEU A 172 -10.55 -0.69 -23.47
CA LEU A 172 -9.57 -1.61 -24.03
C LEU A 172 -9.39 -2.84 -23.15
N LEU A 173 -9.25 -2.69 -21.84
CA LEU A 173 -9.15 -3.82 -20.91
C LEU A 173 -10.36 -4.76 -21.01
N ARG A 174 -11.58 -4.24 -21.12
CA ARG A 174 -12.79 -5.04 -21.34
C ARG A 174 -12.72 -5.84 -22.62
N ARG A 175 -12.24 -5.24 -23.71
CA ARG A 175 -12.08 -5.91 -25.02
C ARG A 175 -11.03 -7.01 -24.98
N LEU A 176 -9.96 -6.82 -24.22
CA LEU A 176 -8.88 -7.79 -24.02
C LEU A 176 -9.23 -8.90 -23.00
N GLY A 177 -10.43 -8.87 -22.42
CA GLY A 177 -10.87 -9.88 -21.46
C GLY A 177 -10.52 -9.59 -19.99
N HIS A 178 -9.81 -8.50 -19.70
CA HIS A 178 -9.45 -8.07 -18.34
C HIS A 178 -10.62 -7.32 -17.65
N ARG A 179 -11.79 -7.95 -17.56
CA ARG A 179 -13.03 -7.30 -17.09
C ARG A 179 -12.91 -6.76 -15.67
N GLU A 180 -12.28 -7.51 -14.76
CA GLU A 180 -12.13 -7.10 -13.37
C GLU A 180 -11.22 -5.87 -13.24
N LEU A 181 -10.07 -5.86 -13.92
CA LEU A 181 -9.15 -4.72 -13.94
C LEU A 181 -9.69 -3.50 -14.71
N SER A 182 -10.77 -3.67 -15.50
CA SER A 182 -11.44 -2.56 -16.17
C SER A 182 -12.38 -1.76 -15.26
N ARG A 183 -12.64 -2.24 -14.05
CA ARG A 183 -13.46 -1.56 -13.04
C ARG A 183 -12.63 -0.61 -12.22
N GLU A 184 -13.17 0.56 -11.91
CA GLU A 184 -12.47 1.58 -11.12
C GLU A 184 -12.18 1.12 -9.70
N GLU A 185 -13.11 0.37 -9.13
CA GLU A 185 -12.98 -0.21 -7.80
C GLU A 185 -11.82 -1.22 -7.67
N ASN A 186 -11.34 -1.78 -8.80
CA ASN A 186 -10.28 -2.79 -8.81
C ASN A 186 -8.95 -2.25 -9.33
N LEU A 187 -8.96 -1.25 -10.19
CA LEU A 187 -7.74 -0.61 -10.70
C LEU A 187 -7.98 0.85 -11.08
N ASN A 188 -7.38 1.75 -10.33
CA ASN A 188 -7.39 3.18 -10.59
C ASN A 188 -5.99 3.77 -10.40
N LEU A 189 -5.15 3.59 -11.43
CA LEU A 189 -3.75 4.03 -11.43
C LEU A 189 -3.63 5.54 -11.25
N LEU A 190 -2.60 5.95 -10.50
CA LEU A 190 -2.28 7.34 -10.22
C LEU A 190 -0.96 7.76 -10.84
N GLY A 191 -0.88 8.99 -11.32
CA GLY A 191 0.35 9.72 -11.51
C GLY A 191 0.64 10.60 -10.29
N ARG A 192 1.75 11.34 -10.35
CA ARG A 192 2.19 12.21 -9.24
C ARG A 192 1.12 13.26 -8.86
N ARG A 193 0.45 13.86 -9.87
CA ARG A 193 -0.58 14.88 -9.64
C ARG A 193 -1.80 14.30 -8.93
N GLU A 194 -2.31 13.16 -9.39
CA GLU A 194 -3.46 12.52 -8.74
C GLU A 194 -3.15 12.08 -7.30
N LEU A 195 -1.91 11.66 -7.02
CA LEU A 195 -1.47 11.35 -5.66
C LEU A 195 -1.37 12.62 -4.78
N ASP A 196 -0.88 13.71 -5.34
CA ASP A 196 -0.83 15.02 -4.67
C ASP A 196 -2.23 15.54 -4.36
N ASP A 197 -3.15 15.45 -5.32
CA ASP A 197 -4.56 15.80 -5.14
C ASP A 197 -5.23 14.95 -4.05
N ALA A 198 -4.93 13.65 -3.97
CA ALA A 198 -5.44 12.77 -2.91
C ALA A 198 -4.93 13.19 -1.52
N CYS A 199 -3.66 13.59 -1.40
CA CYS A 199 -3.08 14.10 -0.16
C CYS A 199 -3.73 15.43 0.27
N ALA A 200 -3.97 16.33 -0.67
CA ALA A 200 -4.65 17.60 -0.42
C ALA A 200 -6.11 17.39 0.03
N GLN A 201 -6.86 16.49 -0.63
CA GLN A 201 -8.22 16.10 -0.24
C GLN A 201 -8.26 15.41 1.12
N ALA A 202 -7.26 14.59 1.45
CA ALA A 202 -7.07 13.98 2.77
C ALA A 202 -6.69 14.99 3.85
N ARG A 203 -6.43 16.25 3.50
CA ARG A 203 -6.01 17.34 4.39
C ARG A 203 -4.75 17.02 5.19
N LEU A 204 -3.79 16.37 4.53
CA LEU A 204 -2.51 16.13 5.18
C LEU A 204 -1.81 17.45 5.50
N PRO A 205 -1.17 17.60 6.68
CA PRO A 205 -0.49 18.84 7.06
C PRO A 205 0.82 19.05 6.30
N GLU A 206 1.55 17.96 6.05
CA GLU A 206 2.85 17.96 5.38
C GLU A 206 3.08 16.65 4.65
N TRP A 207 3.44 16.71 3.38
CA TRP A 207 3.78 15.50 2.61
C TRP A 207 4.83 15.78 1.54
N ARG A 208 5.50 14.71 1.14
CA ARG A 208 6.45 14.68 0.04
C ARG A 208 6.17 13.46 -0.84
N ILE A 209 6.22 13.67 -2.14
CA ILE A 209 6.12 12.58 -3.11
C ILE A 209 7.48 12.43 -3.80
N ASP A 210 8.12 11.29 -3.58
CA ASP A 210 9.35 10.85 -4.25
C ASP A 210 9.05 9.73 -5.24
N SER A 211 10.09 9.12 -5.82
CA SER A 211 9.96 7.95 -6.66
C SER A 211 11.16 7.01 -6.53
N VAL A 212 10.94 5.74 -6.82
CA VAL A 212 12.00 4.81 -7.18
C VAL A 212 11.95 4.54 -8.68
N ALA A 213 13.13 4.42 -9.29
CA ALA A 213 13.25 4.25 -10.73
C ALA A 213 13.79 2.87 -11.09
N LEU A 214 13.24 2.32 -12.17
CA LEU A 214 13.74 1.15 -12.88
C LEU A 214 14.32 1.63 -14.23
N LEU A 215 15.59 1.32 -14.51
CA LEU A 215 16.28 1.76 -15.73
C LEU A 215 16.18 3.27 -15.98
N GLY A 216 16.25 4.09 -14.93
CA GLY A 216 16.15 5.54 -15.01
C GLY A 216 14.73 6.10 -15.09
N TRP A 217 13.68 5.27 -15.27
CA TRP A 217 12.29 5.71 -15.34
C TRP A 217 11.57 5.50 -14.01
N PRO A 218 10.88 6.53 -13.44
CA PRO A 218 10.13 6.38 -12.20
C PRO A 218 9.05 5.30 -12.31
N SER A 219 9.24 4.16 -11.63
CA SER A 219 8.33 3.01 -11.68
C SER A 219 7.28 3.04 -10.58
N ASN A 220 7.65 3.51 -9.38
CA ASN A 220 6.75 3.65 -8.26
C ASN A 220 6.87 5.06 -7.67
N LEU A 221 5.73 5.62 -7.27
CA LEU A 221 5.64 6.82 -6.46
C LEU A 221 5.72 6.45 -4.99
N LEU A 222 6.36 7.29 -4.20
CA LEU A 222 6.54 7.14 -2.76
C LEU A 222 5.97 8.37 -2.07
N LEU A 223 4.89 8.22 -1.34
CA LEU A 223 4.36 9.25 -0.45
C LEU A 223 4.98 9.10 0.93
N VAL A 224 5.54 10.17 1.45
CA VAL A 224 5.92 10.30 2.86
C VAL A 224 5.15 11.48 3.43
N ALA A 225 4.19 11.22 4.29
CA ALA A 225 3.48 12.25 5.05
C ALA A 225 3.97 12.23 6.49
N ARG A 226 4.17 13.40 7.11
CA ARG A 226 4.64 13.51 8.49
C ARG A 226 3.67 14.30 9.34
N ARG A 227 3.59 13.96 10.61
CA ARG A 227 2.95 14.83 11.60
C ARG A 227 3.96 15.85 12.13
N PRO A 228 3.59 17.12 12.25
CA PRO A 228 4.42 18.11 12.91
C PRO A 228 4.77 17.69 14.34
N GLN A 229 6.02 17.90 14.76
CA GLN A 229 6.52 17.46 16.08
C GLN A 229 5.72 18.01 17.27
N ALA A 230 5.11 19.17 17.16
CA ALA A 230 4.25 19.75 18.19
C ALA A 230 3.04 18.87 18.55
N THR A 231 2.53 18.08 17.59
CA THR A 231 1.40 17.15 17.80
C THR A 231 1.84 15.87 18.55
N LEU A 232 3.12 15.51 18.46
CA LEU A 232 3.68 14.31 19.10
C LEU A 232 3.75 14.42 20.64
N MET A 233 3.86 15.63 21.18
CA MET A 233 3.96 15.85 22.62
C MET A 233 2.60 15.83 23.34
N ALA A 234 1.49 15.88 22.63
CA ALA A 234 0.14 16.00 23.20
C ALA A 234 -0.66 14.69 23.25
N ALA A 235 -0.22 13.62 22.57
CA ALA A 235 -0.96 12.35 22.54
C ALA A 235 -0.38 11.35 23.56
N PRO A 236 -1.18 10.84 24.53
CA PRO A 236 -0.74 9.77 25.42
C PRO A 236 -0.47 8.50 24.59
N ARG A 237 0.60 7.78 24.93
CA ARG A 237 0.80 6.40 24.44
C ARG A 237 -0.38 5.57 24.96
N GLY A 238 -1.32 5.25 24.07
CA GLY A 238 -2.40 4.34 24.43
C GLY A 238 -1.81 2.98 24.78
N ASP A 239 -1.82 2.63 26.06
CA ASP A 239 -1.52 1.30 26.51
C ASP A 239 -2.55 0.37 25.87
N ALA A 240 -2.05 -0.52 24.98
CA ALA A 240 -2.87 -1.60 24.45
C ALA A 240 -3.22 -2.50 25.63
N ALA A 241 -4.41 -2.30 26.20
CA ALA A 241 -4.98 -3.22 27.15
C ALA A 241 -5.10 -4.58 26.45
N HIS A 242 -4.34 -5.53 26.93
CA HIS A 242 -4.59 -6.95 26.70
C HIS A 242 -5.98 -7.25 27.25
N ALA A 243 -6.96 -7.34 26.36
CA ALA A 243 -8.22 -7.99 26.70
C ALA A 243 -7.96 -9.50 26.58
N GLY A 244 -7.96 -10.17 27.74
CA GLY A 244 -7.85 -11.61 27.90
C GLY A 244 -9.07 -12.37 27.33
#